data_4aa2452ef0c864d568584a005c1bdd08
#
_entry.id   4aa2452ef0c864d568584a005c1bdd08
#
_cell.length_a   1.000
_cell.length_b   1.000
_cell.length_c   1.000
_cell.angle_alpha   90.00
_cell.angle_beta   90.00
_cell.angle_gamma   90.00
#
_symmetry.space_group_name_H-M   'P 1'
#
loop_
_entity.id
_entity.type
_entity.pdbx_description
1 polymer ?
#
loop_
_entity_poly.entity_id
_entity_poly.type
_entity_poly.pdbx_seq_one_letter_code
_entity_poly.pdbx_strand_id
1 'polypeptide(L)'
;MPESANNEELREEFNRWADAGRGEEMERDHRLIAEKTLALMELAPEDNVLDIGCGAGWLLRTLAARCPDGRVIGTDVADQMVRRARKYCADLDNVMVVAAACDEIPWQNNFFDQAISVESAYYWPQPARGMAEIFRVLREQGSAWVLINYFQDNPHCHQWGPLLAVETHLLSAHQWAEMFRAAGFADVWHQRIVDDTPAPEVYTGRWFRDAAELKAFRAEGALLIHGTKPPSQDIRIL
;
A
#
# COMPACT_ATOMS: atom_id res chain seq x y z
N MET A 1 -9.68 -22.21 1.14
CA MET A 1 -8.54 -22.63 2.00
C MET A 1 -8.74 -21.94 3.34
N PRO A 2 -8.42 -22.58 4.48
CA PRO A 2 -8.50 -21.85 5.75
C PRO A 2 -7.51 -20.67 5.67
N GLU A 3 -7.99 -19.51 6.11
CA GLU A 3 -7.20 -18.32 6.27
C GLU A 3 -5.93 -18.63 7.08
N SER A 4 -4.78 -18.06 6.75
CA SER A 4 -3.58 -18.30 7.56
C SER A 4 -3.77 -17.68 8.94
N ALA A 5 -3.30 -18.33 10.01
CA ALA A 5 -3.39 -17.82 11.38
C ALA A 5 -2.85 -16.37 11.47
N ASN A 6 -1.83 -16.04 10.68
CA ASN A 6 -1.23 -14.72 10.61
C ASN A 6 -2.16 -13.66 10.01
N ASN A 7 -3.06 -14.01 9.07
CA ASN A 7 -4.07 -13.08 8.54
C ASN A 7 -5.14 -12.78 9.60
N GLU A 8 -5.47 -13.74 10.46
CA GLU A 8 -6.43 -13.53 11.56
C GLU A 8 -5.86 -12.58 12.62
N GLU A 9 -4.61 -12.77 13.06
CA GLU A 9 -3.94 -11.85 13.99
C GLU A 9 -3.85 -10.43 13.42
N LEU A 10 -3.52 -10.31 12.14
CA LEU A 10 -3.45 -9.03 11.44
C LEU A 10 -4.82 -8.35 11.40
N ARG A 11 -5.87 -9.11 11.07
CA ARG A 11 -7.27 -8.63 11.07
C ARG A 11 -7.69 -8.09 12.43
N GLU A 12 -7.40 -8.84 13.49
CA GLU A 12 -7.77 -8.43 14.86
C GLU A 12 -7.06 -7.14 15.26
N GLU A 13 -5.76 -6.99 14.96
CA GLU A 13 -5.02 -5.79 15.31
C GLU A 13 -5.53 -4.56 14.56
N PHE A 14 -5.74 -4.66 13.25
CA PHE A 14 -6.25 -3.53 12.47
C PHE A 14 -7.73 -3.22 12.77
N ASN A 15 -8.53 -4.19 13.22
CA ASN A 15 -9.85 -3.91 13.78
C ASN A 15 -9.74 -3.07 15.07
N ARG A 16 -8.79 -3.38 15.98
CA ARG A 16 -8.51 -2.55 17.16
C ARG A 16 -8.07 -1.14 16.79
N TRP A 17 -7.23 -1.00 15.76
CA TRP A 17 -6.82 0.31 15.26
C TRP A 17 -7.99 1.12 14.69
N ALA A 18 -8.85 0.48 13.95
CA ALA A 18 -10.07 1.12 13.46
C ALA A 18 -10.92 1.64 14.62
N ASP A 19 -11.17 0.81 15.63
CA ASP A 19 -11.99 1.19 16.79
C ASP A 19 -11.36 2.33 17.60
N ALA A 20 -10.03 2.41 17.64
CA ALA A 20 -9.28 3.51 18.25
C ALA A 20 -9.25 4.80 17.41
N GLY A 21 -9.85 4.83 16.21
CA GLY A 21 -9.91 6.04 15.35
C GLY A 21 -8.59 6.36 14.62
N ARG A 22 -7.67 5.40 14.49
CA ARG A 22 -6.35 5.62 13.90
C ARG A 22 -6.34 5.86 12.39
N GLY A 23 -7.45 5.61 11.68
CA GLY A 23 -7.54 5.82 10.24
C GLY A 23 -7.28 7.27 9.81
N GLU A 24 -7.76 8.25 10.58
CA GLU A 24 -7.55 9.68 10.33
C GLU A 24 -6.12 10.14 10.61
N GLU A 25 -5.45 9.50 11.59
CA GLU A 25 -4.03 9.75 11.85
C GLU A 25 -3.17 9.27 10.69
N MET A 26 -3.47 8.09 10.14
CA MET A 26 -2.74 7.52 9.00
C MET A 26 -2.86 8.39 7.75
N GLU A 27 -4.04 8.93 7.47
CA GLU A 27 -4.22 9.90 6.38
C GLU A 27 -3.31 11.12 6.56
N ARG A 28 -3.37 11.75 7.74
CA ARG A 28 -2.58 12.95 8.03
C ARG A 28 -1.08 12.71 7.90
N ASP A 29 -0.62 11.55 8.38
CA ASP A 29 0.81 11.25 8.45
C ASP A 29 1.40 10.80 7.11
N HIS A 30 0.56 10.30 6.16
CA HIS A 30 1.04 9.73 4.90
C HIS A 30 0.56 10.49 3.65
N ARG A 31 -0.36 11.45 3.79
CA ARG A 31 -0.97 12.17 2.65
C ARG A 31 0.07 12.75 1.69
N LEU A 32 1.08 13.46 2.21
CA LEU A 32 2.05 14.15 1.35
C LEU A 32 2.87 13.19 0.49
N ILE A 33 3.37 12.12 1.08
CA ILE A 33 4.17 11.12 0.35
C ILE A 33 3.32 10.34 -0.64
N ALA A 34 2.05 10.08 -0.30
CA ALA A 34 1.11 9.44 -1.22
C ALA A 34 0.74 10.37 -2.38
N GLU A 35 0.49 11.65 -2.16
CA GLU A 35 0.22 12.63 -3.22
C GLU A 35 1.41 12.74 -4.19
N LYS A 36 2.65 12.76 -3.68
CA LYS A 36 3.87 12.73 -4.50
C LYS A 36 3.96 11.43 -5.31
N THR A 37 3.59 10.29 -4.72
CA THR A 37 3.53 9.01 -5.42
C THR A 37 2.48 9.03 -6.52
N LEU A 38 1.26 9.51 -6.23
CA LEU A 38 0.18 9.62 -7.20
C LEU A 38 0.53 10.56 -8.39
N ALA A 39 1.41 11.51 -8.19
CA ALA A 39 1.90 12.37 -9.28
C ALA A 39 2.81 11.62 -10.27
N LEU A 40 3.38 10.49 -9.87
CA LEU A 40 4.21 9.63 -10.71
C LEU A 40 3.39 8.54 -11.44
N MET A 41 2.16 8.30 -11.00
CA MET A 41 1.33 7.19 -11.48
C MET A 41 0.65 7.44 -12.82
N GLU A 42 0.76 8.59 -13.45
CA GLU A 42 0.15 8.88 -14.76
C GLU A 42 -1.26 8.27 -14.94
N LEU A 43 -2.13 8.47 -13.92
CA LEU A 43 -3.49 7.90 -13.90
C LEU A 43 -4.35 8.48 -15.02
N ALA A 44 -4.99 7.61 -15.83
CA ALA A 44 -5.97 7.98 -16.81
C ALA A 44 -7.39 8.01 -16.18
N PRO A 45 -8.32 8.86 -16.69
CA PRO A 45 -9.69 8.94 -16.16
C PRO A 45 -10.45 7.62 -16.16
N GLU A 46 -10.15 6.72 -17.10
CA GLU A 46 -10.77 5.41 -17.31
C GLU A 46 -10.07 4.27 -16.57
N ASP A 47 -8.96 4.50 -15.86
CA ASP A 47 -8.20 3.46 -15.19
C ASP A 47 -9.01 2.77 -14.09
N ASN A 48 -8.94 1.44 -14.07
CA ASN A 48 -9.37 0.64 -12.94
C ASN A 48 -8.20 0.52 -11.95
N VAL A 49 -8.38 1.02 -10.75
CA VAL A 49 -7.32 1.13 -9.75
C VAL A 49 -7.63 0.27 -8.53
N LEU A 50 -6.64 -0.51 -8.06
CA LEU A 50 -6.71 -1.29 -6.83
C LEU A 50 -5.86 -0.64 -5.74
N ASP A 51 -6.45 -0.41 -4.57
CA ASP A 51 -5.76 0.02 -3.34
C ASP A 51 -5.72 -1.14 -2.34
N ILE A 52 -4.52 -1.66 -2.05
CA ILE A 52 -4.32 -2.84 -1.19
C ILE A 52 -3.93 -2.39 0.21
N GLY A 53 -4.73 -2.74 1.20
CA GLY A 53 -4.62 -2.23 2.56
C GLY A 53 -5.15 -0.79 2.64
N CYS A 54 -6.32 -0.56 2.05
CA CYS A 54 -6.91 0.77 1.90
C CYS A 54 -7.31 1.46 3.22
N GLY A 55 -7.25 0.73 4.35
CA GLY A 55 -7.62 1.22 5.67
C GLY A 55 -9.01 1.84 5.70
N ALA A 56 -9.14 3.04 6.25
CA ALA A 56 -10.40 3.78 6.32
C ALA A 56 -10.83 4.46 4.99
N GLY A 57 -10.07 4.28 3.90
CA GLY A 57 -10.50 4.65 2.55
C GLY A 57 -10.14 6.07 2.11
N TRP A 58 -9.26 6.78 2.81
CA TRP A 58 -8.91 8.15 2.47
C TRP A 58 -8.29 8.28 1.06
N LEU A 59 -7.42 7.33 0.66
CA LEU A 59 -6.79 7.33 -0.65
C LEU A 59 -7.79 7.01 -1.77
N LEU A 60 -8.80 6.17 -1.50
CA LEU A 60 -9.84 5.81 -2.46
C LEU A 60 -10.57 7.04 -3.01
N ARG A 61 -10.87 8.04 -2.17
CA ARG A 61 -11.51 9.28 -2.63
C ARG A 61 -10.64 10.07 -3.61
N THR A 62 -9.33 10.11 -3.35
CA THR A 62 -8.37 10.79 -4.24
C THR A 62 -8.25 10.05 -5.57
N LEU A 63 -8.19 8.73 -5.54
CA LEU A 63 -8.14 7.88 -6.74
C LEU A 63 -9.45 8.00 -7.55
N ALA A 64 -10.61 7.97 -6.88
CA ALA A 64 -11.92 8.10 -7.53
C ALA A 64 -12.08 9.44 -8.26
N ALA A 65 -11.55 10.52 -7.69
CA ALA A 65 -11.57 11.83 -8.33
C ALA A 65 -10.62 11.93 -9.55
N ARG A 66 -9.55 11.12 -9.57
CA ARG A 66 -8.60 11.07 -10.69
C ARG A 66 -9.03 10.12 -11.81
N CYS A 67 -9.81 9.09 -11.46
CA CYS A 67 -10.30 8.07 -12.39
C CYS A 67 -11.84 8.05 -12.41
N PRO A 68 -12.50 9.17 -12.79
CA PRO A 68 -13.95 9.30 -12.69
C PRO A 68 -14.72 8.35 -13.61
N ASP A 69 -14.12 7.90 -14.70
CA ASP A 69 -14.72 7.00 -15.68
C ASP A 69 -14.30 5.53 -15.47
N GLY A 70 -13.31 5.30 -14.58
CA GLY A 70 -12.83 3.99 -14.16
C GLY A 70 -13.46 3.51 -12.85
N ARG A 71 -12.92 2.43 -12.31
CA ARG A 71 -13.34 1.86 -11.03
C ARG A 71 -12.20 1.87 -10.02
N VAL A 72 -12.49 2.26 -8.81
CA VAL A 72 -11.53 2.23 -7.70
C VAL A 72 -11.98 1.18 -6.69
N ILE A 73 -11.13 0.18 -6.50
CA ILE A 73 -11.42 -0.94 -5.59
C ILE A 73 -10.44 -0.86 -4.42
N GLY A 74 -10.96 -0.80 -3.20
CA GLY A 74 -10.17 -0.92 -1.99
C GLY A 74 -10.27 -2.32 -1.39
N THR A 75 -9.14 -2.89 -0.97
CA THR A 75 -9.13 -4.11 -0.16
C THR A 75 -8.45 -3.85 1.17
N ASP A 76 -8.98 -4.45 2.24
CA ASP A 76 -8.36 -4.46 3.56
C ASP A 76 -8.71 -5.76 4.27
N VAL A 77 -7.78 -6.29 5.07
CA VAL A 77 -8.01 -7.51 5.83
C VAL A 77 -8.96 -7.29 7.01
N ALA A 78 -9.02 -6.06 7.54
CA ALA A 78 -9.79 -5.69 8.73
C ALA A 78 -11.21 -5.25 8.38
N ASP A 79 -12.21 -5.99 8.84
CA ASP A 79 -13.62 -5.70 8.58
C ASP A 79 -14.08 -4.33 9.07
N GLN A 80 -13.51 -3.83 10.17
CA GLN A 80 -13.83 -2.50 10.70
C GLN A 80 -13.27 -1.39 9.80
N MET A 81 -12.06 -1.58 9.24
CA MET A 81 -11.50 -0.67 8.25
C MET A 81 -12.40 -0.62 7.00
N VAL A 82 -12.78 -1.79 6.46
CA VAL A 82 -13.70 -1.89 5.32
C VAL A 82 -15.03 -1.17 5.57
N ARG A 83 -15.63 -1.35 6.76
CA ARG A 83 -16.87 -0.64 7.12
C ARG A 83 -16.70 0.87 7.15
N ARG A 84 -15.58 1.36 7.70
CA ARG A 84 -15.25 2.79 7.72
C ARG A 84 -15.04 3.33 6.31
N ALA A 85 -14.25 2.63 5.49
CA ALA A 85 -14.00 3.01 4.10
C ALA A 85 -15.29 3.07 3.27
N ARG A 86 -16.16 2.06 3.40
CA ARG A 86 -17.49 2.07 2.75
C ARG A 86 -18.34 3.27 3.16
N LYS A 87 -18.35 3.61 4.45
CA LYS A 87 -19.07 4.78 4.95
C LYS A 87 -18.45 6.08 4.43
N TYR A 88 -17.13 6.16 4.42
CA TYR A 88 -16.38 7.34 3.99
C TYR A 88 -16.53 7.61 2.48
N CYS A 89 -16.68 6.56 1.68
CA CYS A 89 -16.84 6.64 0.23
C CYS A 89 -18.29 6.42 -0.25
N ALA A 90 -19.29 6.49 0.63
CA ALA A 90 -20.68 6.14 0.32
C ALA A 90 -21.35 7.05 -0.73
N ASP A 91 -20.79 8.22 -1.00
CA ASP A 91 -21.23 9.18 -2.00
C ASP A 91 -20.54 9.01 -3.38
N LEU A 92 -19.68 8.00 -3.52
CA LEU A 92 -18.89 7.74 -4.73
C LEU A 92 -19.36 6.46 -5.44
N ASP A 93 -19.94 6.62 -6.63
CA ASP A 93 -20.53 5.51 -7.40
C ASP A 93 -19.46 4.60 -8.05
N ASN A 94 -18.23 5.10 -8.23
CA ASN A 94 -17.13 4.37 -8.85
C ASN A 94 -16.19 3.68 -7.83
N VAL A 95 -16.53 3.70 -6.53
CA VAL A 95 -15.72 3.07 -5.47
C VAL A 95 -16.39 1.82 -4.93
N MET A 96 -15.61 0.75 -4.79
CA MET A 96 -16.01 -0.47 -4.09
C MET A 96 -14.95 -0.85 -3.05
N VAL A 97 -15.39 -1.30 -1.87
CA VAL A 97 -14.46 -1.76 -0.82
C VAL A 97 -14.81 -3.18 -0.40
N VAL A 98 -13.81 -4.06 -0.36
CA VAL A 98 -13.97 -5.49 -0.10
C VAL A 98 -13.04 -5.93 1.03
N ALA A 99 -13.54 -6.76 1.95
CA ALA A 99 -12.68 -7.40 2.95
C ALA A 99 -11.89 -8.53 2.28
N ALA A 100 -10.57 -8.39 2.24
CA ALA A 100 -9.69 -9.39 1.63
C ALA A 100 -8.25 -9.24 2.12
N ALA A 101 -7.54 -10.36 2.22
CA ALA A 101 -6.10 -10.37 2.40
C ALA A 101 -5.37 -10.09 1.07
N CYS A 102 -4.14 -9.57 1.16
CA CYS A 102 -3.35 -9.23 -0.02
C CYS A 102 -2.96 -10.44 -0.87
N ASP A 103 -2.90 -11.63 -0.26
CA ASP A 103 -2.52 -12.89 -0.89
C ASP A 103 -3.71 -13.71 -1.42
N GLU A 104 -4.92 -13.14 -1.36
CA GLU A 104 -6.16 -13.71 -1.91
C GLU A 104 -7.12 -12.58 -2.34
N ILE A 105 -6.73 -11.83 -3.38
CA ILE A 105 -7.53 -10.72 -3.91
C ILE A 105 -8.73 -11.28 -4.68
N PRO A 106 -9.99 -11.01 -4.24
CA PRO A 106 -11.20 -11.60 -4.83
C PRO A 106 -11.60 -10.92 -6.14
N TRP A 107 -10.67 -10.89 -7.08
CA TRP A 107 -10.85 -10.26 -8.40
C TRP A 107 -10.32 -11.15 -9.52
N GLN A 108 -10.87 -10.95 -10.72
CA GLN A 108 -10.43 -11.67 -11.92
C GLN A 108 -9.01 -11.25 -12.34
N ASN A 109 -8.35 -12.14 -13.10
CA ASN A 109 -7.05 -11.84 -13.69
C ASN A 109 -7.17 -10.69 -14.71
N ASN A 110 -6.10 -9.91 -14.87
CA ASN A 110 -5.95 -8.91 -15.91
C ASN A 110 -7.06 -7.84 -15.94
N PHE A 111 -7.44 -7.34 -14.77
CA PHE A 111 -8.52 -6.36 -14.66
C PHE A 111 -8.01 -4.93 -14.38
N PHE A 112 -7.05 -4.77 -13.47
CA PHE A 112 -6.62 -3.45 -13.03
C PHE A 112 -5.52 -2.86 -13.93
N ASP A 113 -5.61 -1.57 -14.16
CA ASP A 113 -4.60 -0.77 -14.84
C ASP A 113 -3.46 -0.43 -13.88
N GLN A 114 -3.82 -0.07 -12.65
CA GLN A 114 -2.92 0.32 -11.60
C GLN A 114 -3.26 -0.41 -10.29
N ALA A 115 -2.24 -0.78 -9.53
CA ALA A 115 -2.39 -1.26 -8.16
C ALA A 115 -1.44 -0.49 -7.25
N ILE A 116 -1.96 0.02 -6.14
CA ILE A 116 -1.16 0.75 -5.15
C ILE A 116 -1.34 0.15 -3.76
N SER A 117 -0.29 0.17 -2.96
CA SER A 117 -0.33 -0.07 -1.52
C SER A 117 0.47 1.01 -0.80
N VAL A 118 -0.15 1.66 0.17
CA VAL A 118 0.48 2.71 0.99
C VAL A 118 0.52 2.24 2.45
N GLU A 119 1.71 2.16 3.03
CA GLU A 119 1.94 1.82 4.44
C GLU A 119 1.31 0.50 4.91
N SER A 120 1.20 -0.48 4.01
CA SER A 120 0.54 -1.76 4.28
C SER A 120 1.45 -2.96 4.04
N ALA A 121 2.29 -2.96 3.00
CA ALA A 121 2.98 -4.14 2.49
C ALA A 121 3.92 -4.81 3.52
N TYR A 122 4.53 -4.07 4.41
CA TYR A 122 5.42 -4.62 5.44
C TYR A 122 4.68 -5.35 6.58
N TYR A 123 3.35 -5.29 6.62
CA TYR A 123 2.49 -6.08 7.52
C TYR A 123 2.03 -7.40 6.89
N TRP A 124 2.14 -7.57 5.57
CA TRP A 124 1.58 -8.74 4.92
C TRP A 124 2.27 -10.03 5.40
N PRO A 125 1.53 -11.05 5.83
CA PRO A 125 2.13 -12.27 6.35
C PRO A 125 3.04 -13.00 5.35
N GLN A 126 2.69 -12.90 4.06
CA GLN A 126 3.44 -13.48 2.96
C GLN A 126 3.58 -12.46 1.81
N PRO A 127 4.51 -11.47 1.91
CA PRO A 127 4.62 -10.40 0.93
C PRO A 127 4.83 -10.89 -0.51
N ALA A 128 5.58 -11.98 -0.70
CA ALA A 128 5.80 -12.56 -2.02
C ALA A 128 4.50 -13.09 -2.66
N ARG A 129 3.57 -13.64 -1.87
CA ARG A 129 2.25 -14.05 -2.37
C ARG A 129 1.38 -12.85 -2.69
N GLY A 130 1.43 -11.80 -1.87
CA GLY A 130 0.76 -10.53 -2.16
C GLY A 130 1.22 -9.95 -3.49
N MET A 131 2.53 -9.95 -3.76
CA MET A 131 3.07 -9.50 -5.05
C MET A 131 2.60 -10.36 -6.23
N ALA A 132 2.51 -11.68 -6.05
CA ALA A 132 1.99 -12.58 -7.08
C ALA A 132 0.50 -12.34 -7.37
N GLU A 133 -0.31 -12.04 -6.35
CA GLU A 133 -1.72 -11.70 -6.52
C GLU A 133 -1.91 -10.35 -7.21
N ILE A 134 -1.11 -9.34 -6.85
CA ILE A 134 -1.11 -8.05 -7.56
C ILE A 134 -0.76 -8.26 -9.04
N PHE A 135 0.29 -9.05 -9.32
CA PHE A 135 0.65 -9.40 -10.69
C PHE A 135 -0.49 -10.11 -11.43
N ARG A 136 -1.18 -11.04 -10.77
CA ARG A 136 -2.30 -11.77 -11.37
C ARG A 136 -3.44 -10.84 -11.79
N VAL A 137 -3.85 -9.93 -10.90
CA VAL A 137 -5.03 -9.06 -11.12
C VAL A 137 -4.75 -7.86 -12.03
N LEU A 138 -3.50 -7.43 -12.16
CA LEU A 138 -3.10 -6.40 -13.10
C LEU A 138 -3.23 -6.90 -14.53
N ARG A 139 -3.70 -6.03 -15.45
CA ARG A 139 -3.65 -6.27 -16.90
C ARG A 139 -2.21 -6.21 -17.42
N GLU A 140 -1.99 -6.68 -18.62
CA GLU A 140 -0.73 -6.42 -19.34
C GLU A 140 -0.48 -4.91 -19.44
N GLN A 141 0.76 -4.51 -19.26
CA GLN A 141 1.21 -3.11 -19.15
C GLN A 141 0.66 -2.33 -17.95
N GLY A 142 -0.11 -2.98 -17.09
CA GLY A 142 -0.52 -2.41 -15.80
C GLY A 142 0.63 -2.33 -14.81
N SER A 143 0.57 -1.39 -13.87
CA SER A 143 1.67 -1.08 -12.95
C SER A 143 1.29 -1.30 -11.49
N ALA A 144 2.27 -1.77 -10.71
CA ALA A 144 2.20 -1.91 -9.26
C ALA A 144 3.08 -0.88 -8.56
N TRP A 145 2.57 -0.31 -7.48
CA TRP A 145 3.20 0.73 -6.68
C TRP A 145 3.11 0.37 -5.20
N VAL A 146 4.24 0.30 -4.51
CA VAL A 146 4.30 0.06 -3.07
C VAL A 146 5.08 1.18 -2.41
N LEU A 147 4.43 1.92 -1.52
CA LEU A 147 5.00 3.02 -0.76
C LEU A 147 5.06 2.64 0.72
N ILE A 148 6.25 2.63 1.31
CA ILE A 148 6.46 2.22 2.70
C ILE A 148 7.50 3.09 3.41
N ASN A 149 7.26 3.36 4.69
CA ASN A 149 8.19 4.04 5.59
C ASN A 149 9.04 3.06 6.41
N TYR A 150 8.56 1.82 6.60
CA TYR A 150 9.26 0.79 7.36
C TYR A 150 10.06 -0.12 6.45
N PHE A 151 11.37 0.15 6.33
CA PHE A 151 12.31 -0.63 5.51
C PHE A 151 13.75 -0.47 6.00
N GLN A 152 14.59 -1.47 5.71
CA GLN A 152 15.90 -1.63 6.31
C GLN A 152 16.87 -0.45 6.05
N ASP A 153 16.79 0.17 4.88
CA ASP A 153 17.73 1.23 4.51
C ASP A 153 17.40 2.60 5.14
N ASN A 154 16.30 2.70 5.91
CA ASN A 154 16.02 3.84 6.77
C ASN A 154 16.29 3.47 8.24
N PRO A 155 17.43 3.90 8.82
CA PRO A 155 17.80 3.50 10.18
C PRO A 155 16.88 4.08 11.26
N HIS A 156 16.08 5.10 10.93
CA HIS A 156 15.21 5.81 11.87
C HIS A 156 13.86 5.12 12.10
N CYS A 157 13.58 3.99 11.45
CA CYS A 157 12.35 3.22 11.66
C CYS A 157 12.59 1.85 12.32
N HIS A 158 13.84 1.42 12.51
CA HIS A 158 14.18 0.07 13.00
C HIS A 158 13.58 -0.22 14.38
N GLN A 159 13.43 0.79 15.25
CA GLN A 159 12.83 0.65 16.56
C GLN A 159 11.31 0.41 16.54
N TRP A 160 10.65 0.50 15.36
CA TRP A 160 9.21 0.34 15.30
C TRP A 160 8.75 -1.11 15.46
N GLY A 161 9.51 -2.09 14.94
CA GLY A 161 9.13 -3.50 14.99
C GLY A 161 8.67 -3.96 16.37
N PRO A 162 9.46 -3.76 17.46
CA PRO A 162 9.04 -4.12 18.82
C PRO A 162 7.85 -3.34 19.38
N LEU A 163 7.48 -2.21 18.76
CA LEU A 163 6.33 -1.38 19.15
C LEU A 163 5.04 -1.77 18.43
N LEU A 164 5.14 -2.61 17.40
CA LEU A 164 4.02 -3.13 16.63
C LEU A 164 3.55 -4.45 17.25
N ALA A 165 2.24 -4.65 17.31
CA ALA A 165 1.64 -5.83 17.94
C ALA A 165 1.55 -7.03 16.98
N VAL A 166 1.98 -6.87 15.73
CA VAL A 166 1.98 -7.88 14.67
C VAL A 166 3.37 -8.02 14.07
N GLU A 167 3.63 -9.18 13.48
CA GLU A 167 4.87 -9.41 12.74
C GLU A 167 4.99 -8.43 11.56
N THR A 168 6.20 -7.96 11.32
CA THR A 168 6.51 -7.01 10.25
C THR A 168 7.79 -7.39 9.52
N HIS A 169 7.87 -7.03 8.24
CA HIS A 169 9.02 -7.33 7.40
C HIS A 169 9.90 -6.09 7.22
N LEU A 170 11.03 -6.06 7.94
CA LEU A 170 12.07 -5.05 7.78
C LEU A 170 13.03 -5.45 6.65
N LEU A 171 12.63 -5.23 5.41
CA LEU A 171 13.38 -5.59 4.22
C LEU A 171 14.05 -4.37 3.59
N SER A 172 15.19 -4.59 2.89
CA SER A 172 15.85 -3.54 2.12
C SER A 172 15.09 -3.22 0.83
N ALA A 173 15.38 -2.06 0.24
CA ALA A 173 14.85 -1.68 -1.07
C ALA A 173 15.17 -2.73 -2.15
N HIS A 174 16.38 -3.32 -2.08
CA HIS A 174 16.79 -4.40 -2.98
C HIS A 174 15.90 -5.64 -2.81
N GLN A 175 15.66 -6.09 -1.58
CA GLN A 175 14.81 -7.26 -1.31
C GLN A 175 13.37 -7.06 -1.78
N TRP A 176 12.80 -5.87 -1.57
CA TRP A 176 11.49 -5.52 -2.12
C TRP A 176 11.48 -5.57 -3.65
N ALA A 177 12.48 -4.98 -4.30
CA ALA A 177 12.58 -5.01 -5.77
C ALA A 177 12.76 -6.43 -6.32
N GLU A 178 13.53 -7.31 -5.65
CA GLU A 178 13.65 -8.71 -6.02
C GLU A 178 12.32 -9.46 -5.90
N MET A 179 11.49 -9.16 -4.90
CA MET A 179 10.14 -9.73 -4.80
C MET A 179 9.25 -9.37 -5.99
N PHE A 180 9.31 -8.11 -6.45
CA PHE A 180 8.60 -7.70 -7.66
C PHE A 180 9.08 -8.50 -8.88
N ARG A 181 10.40 -8.62 -9.08
CA ARG A 181 10.97 -9.41 -10.19
C ARG A 181 10.57 -10.88 -10.11
N ALA A 182 10.61 -11.46 -8.91
CA ALA A 182 10.21 -12.86 -8.69
C ALA A 182 8.72 -13.10 -8.98
N ALA A 183 7.86 -12.11 -8.77
CA ALA A 183 6.44 -12.18 -9.13
C ALA A 183 6.18 -12.03 -10.65
N GLY A 184 7.20 -11.64 -11.44
CA GLY A 184 7.11 -11.52 -12.90
C GLY A 184 7.09 -10.08 -13.42
N PHE A 185 7.17 -9.07 -12.56
CA PHE A 185 7.23 -7.67 -12.99
C PHE A 185 8.51 -7.35 -13.76
N ALA A 186 8.37 -6.57 -14.81
CA ALA A 186 9.45 -5.92 -15.56
C ALA A 186 9.60 -4.45 -15.13
N ASP A 187 10.63 -3.78 -15.63
CA ASP A 187 10.91 -2.36 -15.38
C ASP A 187 10.84 -1.99 -13.89
N VAL A 188 11.38 -2.90 -13.05
CA VAL A 188 11.36 -2.73 -11.60
C VAL A 188 12.41 -1.72 -11.17
N TRP A 189 11.95 -0.63 -10.56
CA TRP A 189 12.79 0.39 -9.96
C TRP A 189 12.27 0.80 -8.57
N HIS A 190 13.08 1.51 -7.82
CA HIS A 190 12.68 2.12 -6.57
C HIS A 190 13.33 3.49 -6.39
N GLN A 191 12.68 4.35 -5.62
CA GLN A 191 13.20 5.66 -5.24
C GLN A 191 12.72 6.08 -3.85
N ARG A 192 13.27 7.18 -3.34
CA ARG A 192 12.83 7.81 -2.09
C ARG A 192 11.82 8.90 -2.37
N ILE A 193 10.76 8.91 -1.59
CA ILE A 193 9.75 9.99 -1.56
C ILE A 193 9.94 10.75 -0.26
N VAL A 194 10.59 11.91 -0.34
CA VAL A 194 10.88 12.74 0.83
C VAL A 194 9.60 13.36 1.38
N ASP A 195 9.43 13.30 2.70
CA ASP A 195 8.35 13.99 3.41
C ASP A 195 8.84 15.38 3.85
N ASP A 196 8.42 16.42 3.13
CA ASP A 196 8.78 17.81 3.43
C ASP A 196 7.92 18.45 4.52
N THR A 197 7.07 17.69 5.20
CA THR A 197 6.26 18.21 6.31
C THR A 197 7.18 18.74 7.41
N PRO A 198 7.03 19.98 7.85
CA PRO A 198 7.85 20.52 8.93
C PRO A 198 7.76 19.66 10.20
N ALA A 199 8.89 19.34 10.80
CA ALA A 199 8.90 18.69 12.11
C ALA A 199 8.38 19.67 13.18
N PRO A 200 7.61 19.18 14.17
CA PRO A 200 7.18 20.02 15.29
C PRO A 200 8.38 20.48 16.13
N GLU A 201 8.27 21.59 16.84
CA GLU A 201 9.32 22.04 17.76
C GLU A 201 9.58 21.02 18.87
N VAL A 202 8.51 20.37 19.36
CA VAL A 202 8.56 19.32 20.38
C VAL A 202 7.81 18.10 19.86
N TYR A 203 8.50 16.96 19.82
CA TYR A 203 7.88 15.68 19.49
C TYR A 203 7.38 14.97 20.74
N THR A 204 6.12 14.58 20.74
CA THR A 204 5.46 13.89 21.88
C THR A 204 4.96 12.48 21.51
N GLY A 205 5.24 12.02 20.29
CA GLY A 205 4.85 10.68 19.83
C GLY A 205 5.77 9.58 20.37
N ARG A 206 5.43 8.34 20.06
CA ARG A 206 6.16 7.14 20.55
C ARG A 206 7.17 6.57 19.53
N TRP A 207 7.14 7.03 18.29
CA TRP A 207 7.88 6.40 17.18
C TRP A 207 9.32 6.89 17.06
N PHE A 208 9.60 8.10 17.54
CA PHE A 208 10.91 8.75 17.48
C PHE A 208 11.29 9.26 18.87
N ARG A 209 12.57 9.40 19.13
CA ARG A 209 13.11 9.93 20.41
C ARG A 209 12.80 11.41 20.59
N ASP A 210 12.87 12.15 19.47
CA ASP A 210 12.72 13.61 19.46
C ASP A 210 12.36 14.13 18.06
N ALA A 211 12.17 15.44 17.94
CA ALA A 211 11.86 16.10 16.68
C ALA A 211 13.03 16.06 15.67
N ALA A 212 14.27 15.96 16.13
CA ALA A 212 15.43 15.88 15.24
C ALA A 212 15.48 14.51 14.54
N GLU A 213 15.16 13.43 15.25
CA GLU A 213 15.07 12.09 14.67
C GLU A 213 13.88 11.98 13.69
N LEU A 214 12.72 12.53 14.03
CA LEU A 214 11.60 12.63 13.09
C LEU A 214 11.98 13.39 11.81
N LYS A 215 12.71 14.50 11.95
CA LYS A 215 13.20 15.27 10.79
C LYS A 215 14.17 14.45 9.95
N ALA A 216 15.10 13.74 10.58
CA ALA A 216 16.05 12.86 9.88
C ALA A 216 15.32 11.72 9.15
N PHE A 217 14.35 11.07 9.81
CA PHE A 217 13.49 10.05 9.20
C PHE A 217 12.77 10.57 7.94
N ARG A 218 12.14 11.75 8.03
CA ARG A 218 11.45 12.37 6.89
C ARG A 218 12.40 12.73 5.75
N ALA A 219 13.62 13.15 6.07
CA ALA A 219 14.64 13.48 5.09
C ALA A 219 15.16 12.26 4.32
N GLU A 220 15.23 11.08 4.97
CA GLU A 220 15.52 9.81 4.30
C GLU A 220 14.42 9.43 3.30
N GLY A 221 13.19 9.82 3.56
CA GLY A 221 12.03 9.58 2.72
C GLY A 221 11.49 8.15 2.79
N ALA A 222 10.24 8.00 2.38
CA ALA A 222 9.60 6.70 2.19
C ALA A 222 10.19 5.98 0.98
N LEU A 223 10.21 4.66 1.01
CA LEU A 223 10.60 3.83 -0.11
C LEU A 223 9.38 3.63 -1.03
N LEU A 224 9.49 4.06 -2.28
CA LEU A 224 8.57 3.73 -3.35
C LEU A 224 9.19 2.67 -4.24
N ILE A 225 8.48 1.56 -4.44
CA ILE A 225 8.84 0.50 -5.38
C ILE A 225 7.78 0.46 -6.48
N HIS A 226 8.22 0.31 -7.72
CA HIS A 226 7.38 0.19 -8.90
C HIS A 226 7.78 -1.01 -9.74
N GLY A 227 6.81 -1.59 -10.43
CA GLY A 227 7.03 -2.61 -11.47
C GLY A 227 5.85 -2.68 -12.42
N THR A 228 6.11 -3.01 -13.69
CA THR A 228 5.11 -3.12 -14.75
C THR A 228 4.91 -4.59 -15.11
N LYS A 229 3.66 -5.01 -15.31
CA LYS A 229 3.36 -6.33 -15.84
C LYS A 229 3.68 -6.36 -17.35
N PRO A 230 4.65 -7.18 -17.80
CA PRO A 230 5.00 -7.22 -19.21
C PRO A 230 3.83 -7.77 -20.04
N PRO A 231 3.78 -7.46 -21.35
CA PRO A 231 2.84 -8.12 -22.26
C PRO A 231 3.13 -9.62 -22.31
N SER A 232 2.07 -10.42 -22.49
CA SER A 232 2.23 -11.86 -22.73
C SER A 232 3.11 -12.07 -23.96
N GLN A 233 4.14 -12.88 -23.82
CA GLN A 233 4.89 -13.29 -25.00
C GLN A 233 3.99 -14.19 -25.83
N ASP A 234 3.59 -13.75 -27.02
CA ASP A 234 3.00 -14.61 -28.02
C ASP A 234 3.99 -15.74 -28.31
N ILE A 235 3.77 -16.90 -27.69
CA ILE A 235 4.48 -18.12 -28.10
C ILE A 235 3.95 -18.46 -29.49
N ARG A 236 4.55 -17.88 -30.52
CA ARG A 236 4.38 -18.38 -31.87
C ARG A 236 5.00 -19.76 -31.90
N ILE A 237 4.17 -20.77 -31.73
CA ILE A 237 4.56 -22.16 -32.08
C ILE A 237 4.81 -22.16 -33.56
N LEU A 238 6.09 -22.21 -33.95
CA LEU A 238 6.54 -22.40 -35.33
C LEU A 238 6.37 -23.87 -35.72
#